data_b0c4ce45b10bfcb2c8d9320862d85aca
#
_entry.id   b0c4ce45b10bfcb2c8d9320862d85aca
#
_cell.length_a   1.000
_cell.length_b   1.000
_cell.length_c   1.000
_cell.angle_alpha   90.00
_cell.angle_beta   90.00
_cell.angle_gamma   90.00
#
_symmetry.space_group_name_H-M   'P 1'
#
loop_
_entity.id
_entity.type
_entity.pdbx_description
1 polymer ?
#
loop_
_entity_poly.entity_id
_entity_poly.type
_entity_poly.pdbx_seq_one_letter_code
_entity_poly.pdbx_strand_id
1 'polypeptide(L)'
;MKAPLSWLRDHVAIPADTTVDQLKDVFVRAGIEVEAVQEGAEVTGPVVVGKVLYRNPEEQKNGKTINWCVVDVGSHNPEEAPKDIPEGMHGRGIICGAHNFDVGDHVVVALPGAVLPGDFAISSRKTYGHVSDGMICSQVELGLPDDGTDGIIVLGDDAP
;
A
#
# COMPACT_ATOMS: atom_id res chain seq x y z
N MET A 1 -23.97 0.90 4.16
CA MET A 1 -23.06 0.57 5.29
C MET A 1 -22.15 -0.57 4.86
N LYS A 2 -20.87 -0.51 5.11
CA LYS A 2 -19.92 -1.60 4.85
C LYS A 2 -19.58 -2.29 6.18
N ALA A 3 -19.66 -3.62 6.23
CA ALA A 3 -19.31 -4.43 7.40
C ALA A 3 -18.20 -5.41 7.01
N PRO A 4 -16.95 -5.17 7.42
CA PRO A 4 -15.85 -6.11 7.21
C PRO A 4 -16.14 -7.45 7.93
N LEU A 5 -15.81 -8.57 7.29
CA LEU A 5 -16.01 -9.90 7.87
C LEU A 5 -15.22 -10.08 9.18
N SER A 6 -14.03 -9.44 9.29
CA SER A 6 -13.25 -9.42 10.53
C SER A 6 -14.02 -8.81 11.69
N TRP A 7 -14.68 -7.67 11.47
CA TRP A 7 -15.52 -7.03 12.49
C TRP A 7 -16.73 -7.89 12.88
N LEU A 8 -17.35 -8.53 11.91
CA LEU A 8 -18.46 -9.43 12.21
C LEU A 8 -18.01 -10.57 13.11
N ARG A 9 -16.81 -11.11 12.89
CA ARG A 9 -16.23 -12.19 13.72
C ARG A 9 -15.91 -11.74 15.15
N ASP A 10 -15.64 -10.45 15.38
CA ASP A 10 -15.41 -9.90 16.72
C ASP A 10 -16.70 -9.88 17.56
N HIS A 11 -17.86 -9.86 16.91
CA HIS A 11 -19.15 -9.73 17.57
C HIS A 11 -20.02 -11.01 17.54
N VAL A 12 -19.77 -11.87 16.56
CA VAL A 12 -20.53 -13.10 16.35
C VAL A 12 -19.61 -14.27 16.04
N ALA A 13 -19.86 -15.42 16.65
CA ALA A 13 -19.14 -16.65 16.35
C ALA A 13 -19.50 -17.13 14.94
N ILE A 14 -18.67 -16.81 13.96
CA ILE A 14 -18.79 -17.28 12.58
C ILE A 14 -17.74 -18.38 12.38
N PRO A 15 -18.14 -19.62 12.01
CA PRO A 15 -17.20 -20.70 11.73
C PRO A 15 -16.13 -20.27 10.71
N ALA A 16 -14.91 -20.76 10.89
CA ALA A 16 -13.77 -20.33 10.06
C ALA A 16 -13.92 -20.75 8.59
N ASP A 17 -14.63 -21.82 8.33
CA ASP A 17 -14.94 -22.38 7.01
C ASP A 17 -16.18 -21.76 6.35
N THR A 18 -16.85 -20.80 7.00
CA THR A 18 -17.99 -20.10 6.42
C THR A 18 -17.54 -19.22 5.26
N THR A 19 -18.07 -19.51 4.07
CA THR A 19 -17.84 -18.69 2.88
C THR A 19 -18.64 -17.39 2.91
N VAL A 20 -18.21 -16.40 2.14
CA VAL A 20 -18.92 -15.11 2.01
C VAL A 20 -20.32 -15.32 1.42
N ASP A 21 -20.48 -16.23 0.45
CA ASP A 21 -21.77 -16.55 -0.14
C ASP A 21 -22.75 -17.18 0.88
N GLN A 22 -22.25 -18.08 1.71
CA GLN A 22 -23.07 -18.67 2.80
C GLN A 22 -23.53 -17.59 3.78
N LEU A 23 -22.64 -16.66 4.13
CA LEU A 23 -22.98 -15.55 5.02
C LEU A 23 -23.99 -14.60 4.38
N LYS A 24 -23.86 -14.30 3.10
CA LYS A 24 -24.83 -13.53 2.32
C LYS A 24 -26.22 -14.19 2.35
N ASP A 25 -26.28 -15.50 2.14
CA ASP A 25 -27.55 -16.24 2.18
C ASP A 25 -28.21 -16.16 3.57
N VAL A 26 -27.41 -16.21 4.65
CA VAL A 26 -27.92 -16.05 6.02
C VAL A 26 -28.52 -14.67 6.23
N PHE A 27 -27.84 -13.61 5.77
CA PHE A 27 -28.34 -12.24 5.87
C PHE A 27 -29.65 -12.05 5.09
N VAL A 28 -29.70 -12.52 3.86
CA VAL A 28 -30.91 -12.44 3.03
C VAL A 28 -32.10 -13.18 3.70
N ARG A 29 -31.87 -14.38 4.25
CA ARG A 29 -32.90 -15.12 4.99
C ARG A 29 -33.35 -14.42 6.27
N ALA A 30 -32.46 -13.64 6.89
CA ALA A 30 -32.77 -12.81 8.05
C ALA A 30 -33.46 -11.48 7.68
N GLY A 31 -33.73 -11.24 6.40
CA GLY A 31 -34.34 -10.00 5.91
C GLY A 31 -33.38 -8.82 5.81
N ILE A 32 -32.09 -9.08 5.85
CA ILE A 32 -31.05 -8.06 5.66
C ILE A 32 -30.62 -8.06 4.20
N GLU A 33 -30.82 -6.94 3.52
CA GLU A 33 -30.41 -6.77 2.14
C GLU A 33 -28.88 -6.63 2.04
N VAL A 34 -28.27 -7.43 1.16
CA VAL A 34 -26.85 -7.35 0.82
C VAL A 34 -26.71 -6.82 -0.61
N GLU A 35 -26.46 -5.54 -0.74
CA GLU A 35 -26.37 -4.86 -2.04
C GLU A 35 -25.14 -5.32 -2.84
N ALA A 36 -24.01 -5.51 -2.18
CA ALA A 36 -22.78 -5.95 -2.81
C ALA A 36 -21.87 -6.70 -1.82
N VAL A 37 -21.08 -7.60 -2.35
CA VAL A 37 -19.94 -8.24 -1.68
C VAL A 37 -18.67 -7.69 -2.33
N GLN A 38 -17.79 -7.16 -1.50
CA GLN A 38 -16.45 -6.75 -1.95
C GLN A 38 -15.46 -7.76 -1.39
N GLU A 39 -14.87 -8.53 -2.26
CA GLU A 39 -13.72 -9.36 -1.91
C GLU A 39 -12.48 -8.48 -1.95
N GLY A 40 -11.68 -8.53 -0.88
CA GLY A 40 -10.37 -7.87 -0.87
C GLY A 40 -9.48 -8.51 -1.93
N ALA A 41 -8.72 -7.70 -2.64
CA ALA A 41 -7.71 -8.23 -3.53
C ALA A 41 -6.67 -9.00 -2.70
N GLU A 42 -6.18 -10.11 -3.23
CA GLU A 42 -5.12 -10.87 -2.59
C GLU A 42 -3.80 -10.09 -2.65
N VAL A 43 -3.48 -9.45 -1.53
CA VAL A 43 -2.15 -8.90 -1.27
C VAL A 43 -1.45 -9.84 -0.29
N THR A 44 -0.29 -10.33 -0.66
CA THR A 44 0.53 -11.20 0.19
C THR A 44 1.90 -10.61 0.42
N GLY A 45 2.56 -11.02 1.50
CA GLY A 45 3.88 -10.52 1.87
C GLY A 45 3.84 -9.15 2.56
N PRO A 46 4.99 -8.48 2.71
CA PRO A 46 5.12 -7.31 3.56
C PRO A 46 4.59 -6.05 2.86
N VAL A 47 3.46 -5.56 3.32
CA VAL A 47 2.93 -4.21 3.03
C VAL A 47 2.82 -3.47 4.35
N VAL A 48 3.45 -2.32 4.44
CA VAL A 48 3.64 -1.57 5.69
C VAL A 48 3.30 -0.09 5.53
N VAL A 49 3.10 0.59 6.63
CA VAL A 49 3.06 2.06 6.65
C VAL A 49 4.50 2.58 6.69
N GLY A 50 4.80 3.58 5.90
CA GLY A 50 6.09 4.26 5.90
C GLY A 50 5.92 5.76 5.96
N LYS A 51 6.89 6.45 6.58
CA LYS A 51 6.93 7.91 6.63
C LYS A 51 7.92 8.45 5.61
N VAL A 52 7.49 9.38 4.79
CA VAL A 52 8.38 10.04 3.81
C VAL A 52 9.33 10.98 4.52
N LEU A 53 10.62 10.66 4.51
CA LEU A 53 11.67 11.50 5.10
C LEU A 53 12.29 12.47 4.11
N TYR A 54 12.33 12.09 2.83
CA TYR A 54 12.95 12.87 1.77
C TYR A 54 12.21 12.64 0.45
N ARG A 55 12.09 13.69 -0.33
CA ARG A 55 11.52 13.68 -1.67
C ARG A 55 12.28 14.63 -2.57
N ASN A 56 12.81 14.11 -3.66
CA ASN A 56 13.51 14.87 -4.68
C ASN A 56 12.91 14.61 -6.06
N PRO A 57 12.21 15.59 -6.64
CA PRO A 57 11.70 15.45 -8.00
C PRO A 57 12.86 15.53 -9.01
N GLU A 58 12.91 14.57 -9.93
CA GLU A 58 13.94 14.46 -10.97
C GLU A 58 13.28 14.37 -12.34
N GLU A 59 13.60 15.34 -13.21
CA GLU A 59 13.14 15.30 -14.59
C GLU A 59 14.00 14.33 -15.41
N GLN A 60 13.31 13.45 -16.13
CA GLN A 60 13.94 12.43 -16.96
C GLN A 60 14.04 12.88 -18.41
N LYS A 61 14.95 12.27 -19.17
CA LYS A 61 15.18 12.57 -20.60
C LYS A 61 13.93 12.40 -21.50
N ASN A 62 12.95 11.63 -21.02
CA ASN A 62 11.67 11.41 -21.71
C ASN A 62 10.59 12.43 -21.34
N GLY A 63 10.94 13.49 -20.58
CA GLY A 63 10.01 14.53 -20.11
C GLY A 63 9.13 14.12 -18.91
N LYS A 64 9.30 12.91 -18.35
CA LYS A 64 8.62 12.49 -17.13
C LYS A 64 9.39 12.98 -15.91
N THR A 65 8.66 13.41 -14.89
CA THR A 65 9.25 13.70 -13.57
C THR A 65 8.96 12.53 -12.64
N ILE A 66 10.00 12.00 -12.03
CA ILE A 66 9.90 11.00 -10.96
C ILE A 66 10.34 11.60 -9.64
N ASN A 67 9.93 11.03 -8.53
CA ASN A 67 10.41 11.40 -7.21
C ASN A 67 11.34 10.32 -6.69
N TRP A 68 12.57 10.72 -6.34
CA TRP A 68 13.46 9.89 -5.53
C TRP A 68 13.15 10.14 -4.06
N CYS A 69 12.70 9.12 -3.37
CA CYS A 69 12.22 9.23 -2.00
C CYS A 69 13.04 8.38 -1.06
N VAL A 70 13.16 8.85 0.19
CA VAL A 70 13.57 8.03 1.34
C VAL A 70 12.36 7.86 2.24
N VAL A 71 12.00 6.62 2.51
CA VAL A 71 10.83 6.28 3.34
C VAL A 71 11.28 5.44 4.54
N ASP A 72 10.99 5.93 5.72
CA ASP A 72 11.18 5.18 6.96
C ASP A 72 10.05 4.15 7.09
N VAL A 73 10.39 2.88 7.12
CA VAL A 73 9.49 1.75 7.28
C VAL A 73 9.76 0.99 8.60
N GLY A 74 10.28 1.68 9.57
CA GLY A 74 10.51 1.17 10.93
C GLY A 74 11.47 -0.03 10.94
N SER A 75 11.04 -1.13 11.53
CA SER A 75 11.85 -2.37 11.63
C SER A 75 12.22 -3.00 10.29
N HIS A 76 11.63 -2.54 9.19
CA HIS A 76 11.92 -3.03 7.84
C HIS A 76 12.91 -2.13 7.07
N ASN A 77 13.49 -1.13 7.73
CA ASN A 77 14.57 -0.35 7.13
C ASN A 77 15.78 -1.23 6.83
N PRO A 78 16.52 -0.96 5.74
CA PRO A 78 17.74 -1.68 5.45
C PRO A 78 18.83 -1.35 6.49
N GLU A 79 19.76 -2.27 6.73
CA GLU A 79 20.90 -2.04 7.63
C GLU A 79 21.80 -0.92 7.12
N GLU A 80 21.98 -0.82 5.80
CA GLU A 80 22.75 0.23 5.15
C GLU A 80 21.81 1.22 4.44
N ALA A 81 22.03 2.50 4.70
CA ALA A 81 21.31 3.56 4.02
C ALA A 81 21.62 3.57 2.49
N PRO A 82 20.65 3.92 1.64
CA PRO A 82 20.88 4.11 0.21
C PRO A 82 21.99 5.15 -0.04
N LYS A 83 22.79 4.94 -1.10
CA LYS A 83 23.99 5.77 -1.35
C LYS A 83 23.68 7.20 -1.80
N ASP A 84 22.52 7.42 -2.41
CA ASP A 84 22.15 8.67 -3.07
C ASP A 84 21.12 9.47 -2.25
N ILE A 85 21.26 9.47 -0.91
CA ILE A 85 20.37 10.18 0.00
C ILE A 85 21.14 11.16 0.87
N PRO A 86 20.49 12.19 1.44
CA PRO A 86 21.13 13.10 2.36
C PRO A 86 21.75 12.39 3.57
N GLU A 87 22.88 12.88 4.01
CA GLU A 87 23.62 12.34 5.15
C GLU A 87 22.76 12.35 6.43
N GLY A 88 22.80 11.27 7.17
CA GLY A 88 22.07 11.12 8.42
C GLY A 88 20.61 10.64 8.28
N MET A 89 20.12 10.43 7.06
CA MET A 89 18.81 9.79 6.85
C MET A 89 18.94 8.28 6.82
N HIS A 90 17.93 7.61 7.35
CA HIS A 90 17.86 6.16 7.38
C HIS A 90 16.45 5.70 6.96
N GLY A 91 16.39 4.94 5.87
CA GLY A 91 15.14 4.44 5.31
C GLY A 91 15.37 3.73 3.99
N ARG A 92 14.29 3.33 3.34
CA ARG A 92 14.35 2.73 2.00
C ARG A 92 14.33 3.80 0.92
N GLY A 93 15.20 3.65 -0.06
CA GLY A 93 15.16 4.45 -1.28
C GLY A 93 14.08 3.90 -2.21
N ILE A 94 13.12 4.72 -2.60
CA ILE A 94 11.99 4.30 -3.44
C ILE A 94 11.73 5.37 -4.50
N ILE A 95 11.58 4.94 -5.75
CA ILE A 95 11.13 5.81 -6.85
C ILE A 95 9.61 5.80 -6.91
N CYS A 96 9.01 7.00 -6.94
CA CYS A 96 7.58 7.18 -7.06
C CYS A 96 7.25 8.17 -8.19
N GLY A 97 6.32 7.79 -9.06
CA GLY A 97 5.82 8.66 -10.14
C GLY A 97 4.70 9.61 -9.73
N ALA A 98 4.10 9.41 -8.56
CA ALA A 98 3.01 10.25 -8.06
C ALA A 98 3.52 11.58 -7.49
N HIS A 99 2.65 12.58 -7.46
CA HIS A 99 2.98 13.94 -7.00
C HIS A 99 2.08 14.44 -5.87
N ASN A 100 1.15 13.62 -5.39
CA ASN A 100 0.13 13.97 -4.40
C ASN A 100 0.57 13.75 -2.94
N PHE A 101 1.87 13.77 -2.66
CA PHE A 101 2.41 13.58 -1.31
C PHE A 101 3.64 14.47 -1.07
N ASP A 102 3.97 14.69 0.20
CA ASP A 102 5.11 15.49 0.63
C ASP A 102 5.93 14.81 1.73
N VAL A 103 7.05 15.44 2.09
CA VAL A 103 7.88 15.02 3.22
C VAL A 103 7.07 15.12 4.52
N GLY A 104 7.08 14.07 5.31
CA GLY A 104 6.31 13.94 6.55
C GLY A 104 5.05 13.12 6.42
N ASP A 105 4.55 12.90 5.19
CA ASP A 105 3.35 12.10 4.96
C ASP A 105 3.58 10.62 5.27
N HIS A 106 2.51 9.98 5.76
CA HIS A 106 2.45 8.53 5.91
C HIS A 106 1.86 7.91 4.66
N VAL A 107 2.53 6.90 4.13
CA VAL A 107 2.19 6.26 2.86
C VAL A 107 2.20 4.74 3.00
N VAL A 108 1.51 4.06 2.10
CA VAL A 108 1.49 2.60 2.05
C VAL A 108 2.63 2.11 1.16
N VAL A 109 3.49 1.26 1.72
CA VAL A 109 4.69 0.75 1.04
C VAL A 109 4.64 -0.76 0.93
N ALA A 110 4.71 -1.26 -0.31
CA ALA A 110 4.95 -2.67 -0.58
C ALA A 110 6.46 -2.91 -0.65
N LEU A 111 6.95 -3.79 0.21
CA LEU A 111 8.37 -4.14 0.29
C LEU A 111 8.71 -5.29 -0.66
N PRO A 112 10.00 -5.49 -1.00
CA PRO A 112 10.43 -6.67 -1.74
C PRO A 112 9.95 -7.96 -1.08
N GLY A 113 9.34 -8.86 -1.87
CA GLY A 113 8.66 -10.07 -1.39
C GLY A 113 7.16 -9.92 -1.24
N ALA A 114 6.61 -8.72 -1.31
CA ALA A 114 5.17 -8.54 -1.45
C ALA A 114 4.71 -8.93 -2.86
N VAL A 115 3.49 -9.48 -2.95
CA VAL A 115 2.81 -9.75 -4.21
C VAL A 115 1.49 -9.01 -4.19
N LEU A 116 1.31 -8.12 -5.13
CA LEU A 116 0.10 -7.32 -5.31
C LEU A 116 -0.86 -8.02 -6.30
N PRO A 117 -2.12 -7.58 -6.37
CA PRO A 117 -3.09 -8.13 -7.30
C PRO A 117 -2.57 -8.23 -8.73
N GLY A 118 -2.93 -9.32 -9.43
CA GLY A 118 -2.42 -9.62 -10.77
C GLY A 118 -1.03 -10.26 -10.77
N ASP A 119 -0.66 -10.95 -9.68
CA ASP A 119 0.64 -11.61 -9.51
C ASP A 119 1.84 -10.65 -9.64
N PHE A 120 1.63 -9.38 -9.28
CA PHE A 120 2.66 -8.37 -9.38
C PHE A 120 3.62 -8.44 -8.18
N ALA A 121 4.73 -9.16 -8.36
CA ALA A 121 5.77 -9.33 -7.35
C ALA A 121 6.65 -8.08 -7.22
N ILE A 122 6.78 -7.57 -6.00
CA ILE A 122 7.66 -6.45 -5.67
C ILE A 122 9.08 -6.95 -5.44
N SER A 123 10.02 -6.30 -6.09
CA SER A 123 11.46 -6.57 -5.94
C SER A 123 12.26 -5.28 -6.04
N SER A 124 13.46 -5.28 -5.46
CA SER A 124 14.41 -4.18 -5.68
C SER A 124 14.79 -4.08 -7.16
N ARG A 125 14.69 -2.89 -7.72
CA ARG A 125 14.96 -2.64 -9.14
C ARG A 125 15.83 -1.40 -9.32
N LYS A 126 16.84 -1.52 -10.18
CA LYS A 126 17.60 -0.36 -10.62
C LYS A 126 16.87 0.32 -11.80
N THR A 127 16.45 1.56 -11.58
CA THR A 127 15.78 2.37 -12.60
C THR A 127 16.09 3.85 -12.38
N TYR A 128 16.13 4.63 -13.44
CA TYR A 128 16.43 6.07 -13.38
C TYR A 128 17.70 6.44 -12.58
N GLY A 129 18.71 5.57 -12.58
CA GLY A 129 19.97 5.78 -11.87
C GLY A 129 19.96 5.40 -10.38
N HIS A 130 18.83 5.07 -9.80
CA HIS A 130 18.66 4.67 -8.41
C HIS A 130 18.27 3.21 -8.27
N VAL A 131 18.46 2.65 -7.07
CA VAL A 131 17.90 1.35 -6.70
C VAL A 131 16.63 1.60 -5.90
N SER A 132 15.47 1.34 -6.52
CA SER A 132 14.19 1.40 -5.85
C SER A 132 13.93 0.11 -5.09
N ASP A 133 13.88 0.19 -3.77
CA ASP A 133 13.78 -0.96 -2.85
C ASP A 133 12.38 -1.05 -2.22
N GLY A 134 11.40 -1.14 -3.07
CA GLY A 134 9.98 -1.18 -2.73
C GLY A 134 9.14 -0.32 -3.66
N MET A 135 7.86 -0.21 -3.33
CA MET A 135 6.90 0.60 -4.09
C MET A 135 5.93 1.31 -3.13
N ILE A 136 5.74 2.61 -3.32
CA ILE A 136 4.67 3.36 -2.67
C ILE A 136 3.39 3.12 -3.47
N CYS A 137 2.33 2.66 -2.83
CA CYS A 137 1.16 2.10 -3.49
C CYS A 137 0.00 3.10 -3.61
N SER A 138 -0.70 3.03 -4.73
CA SER A 138 -2.04 3.58 -4.94
C SER A 138 -3.12 2.58 -4.47
N GLN A 139 -4.37 3.04 -4.39
CA GLN A 139 -5.52 2.18 -4.08
C GLN A 139 -5.70 1.09 -5.14
N VAL A 140 -5.59 1.46 -6.41
CA VAL A 140 -5.77 0.53 -7.54
C VAL A 140 -4.72 -0.58 -7.53
N GLU A 141 -3.46 -0.25 -7.22
CA GLU A 141 -2.38 -1.24 -7.13
C GLU A 141 -2.59 -2.24 -5.98
N LEU A 142 -3.24 -1.84 -4.90
CA LEU A 142 -3.65 -2.72 -3.81
C LEU A 142 -4.99 -3.44 -4.07
N GLY A 143 -5.61 -3.23 -5.24
CA GLY A 143 -6.91 -3.79 -5.59
C GLY A 143 -8.06 -3.23 -4.74
N LEU A 144 -7.87 -2.07 -4.14
CA LEU A 144 -8.91 -1.34 -3.45
C LEU A 144 -9.80 -0.60 -4.47
N PRO A 145 -11.06 -0.33 -4.13
CA PRO A 145 -11.91 0.47 -4.99
C PRO A 145 -11.27 1.83 -5.30
N ASP A 146 -11.26 2.21 -6.57
CA ASP A 146 -10.83 3.53 -7.00
C ASP A 146 -11.84 4.57 -6.50
N ASP A 147 -11.40 5.49 -5.66
CA ASP A 147 -12.22 6.61 -5.16
C ASP A 147 -12.07 7.88 -6.01
N GLY A 148 -11.35 7.78 -7.14
CA GLY A 148 -11.04 8.90 -8.02
C GLY A 148 -9.88 9.75 -7.56
N THR A 149 -9.15 9.35 -6.51
CA THR A 149 -7.92 10.02 -6.09
C THR A 149 -6.78 9.64 -7.05
N ASP A 150 -6.24 10.62 -7.75
CA ASP A 150 -5.06 10.40 -8.60
C ASP A 150 -3.80 10.36 -7.74
N GLY A 151 -3.03 9.29 -7.87
CA GLY A 151 -1.75 9.10 -7.18
C GLY A 151 -1.74 7.98 -6.13
N ILE A 152 -0.88 8.14 -5.13
CA ILE A 152 -0.67 7.16 -4.07
C ILE A 152 -1.62 7.38 -2.88
N ILE A 153 -1.72 6.37 -2.02
CA ILE A 153 -2.44 6.49 -0.74
C ILE A 153 -1.60 7.33 0.22
N VAL A 154 -2.18 8.44 0.66
CA VAL A 154 -1.66 9.25 1.77
C VAL A 154 -2.58 9.03 2.98
N LEU A 155 -1.99 8.56 4.07
CA LEU A 155 -2.69 8.27 5.32
C LEU A 155 -2.71 9.51 6.22
N GLY A 156 -3.65 9.55 7.17
CA GLY A 156 -3.70 10.62 8.16
C GLY A 156 -2.55 10.54 9.18
N ASP A 157 -2.42 11.61 9.97
CA ASP A 157 -1.37 11.72 11.01
C ASP A 157 -1.52 10.70 12.15
N ASP A 158 -2.66 10.03 12.23
CA ASP A 158 -2.98 8.96 13.18
C ASP A 158 -2.61 7.55 12.66
N ALA A 159 -1.99 7.47 11.49
CA ALA A 159 -1.48 6.21 10.96
C ALA A 159 -0.36 5.66 11.85
N PRO A 160 -0.32 4.31 12.06
CA PRO A 160 0.64 3.66 12.96
C PRO A 160 2.09 3.76 12.48
#